data_2a62cefe8cdec33d92d7bc4af1ba7816
#
_entry.id   2a62cefe8cdec33d92d7bc4af1ba7816
#
_cell.length_a   1.000
_cell.length_b   1.000
_cell.length_c   1.000
_cell.angle_alpha   90.00
_cell.angle_beta   90.00
_cell.angle_gamma   90.00
#
_symmetry.space_group_name_H-M   'P 1'
#
loop_
_entity.id
_entity.type
_entity.pdbx_description
1 polymer ?
#
loop_
_entity_poly.entity_id
_entity_poly.type
_entity_poly.pdbx_seq_one_letter_code
_entity_poly.pdbx_strand_id
1 'polypeptide(L)'
;RLVVDRERERIAFVSADYWDVEAVAASAERAADGFATRLARLDGAPLARGTDFDDAGQLKKAVVVLTESQATALAAALEASGDAVVVSVEAKPGTRSPKPPFTTSTVQQEAGRKLSMSAKHAMGVAQRLYEKGYITYMRTDSTALSTQAIAAARTQAVALYGDRAVPPNPRSYRNNSKNAQEAHEAIRPSGETFRTPAEVASALDRDELRLYDLIWKRTIASQMSDAKYETTTVTLEADTSAATGLEWKTASFTASGTVYTFKGFLEAYEEGRDEKRGDTDKADEQSLPQLAVGDVLALHDVEPKGHATSPKPRYTEASLVKALEEKGIGRPSTFASIIDVIINREYVTKRGQALVPSWLAFSVVRLLEQHFTELVDYDFTAALEDDLDAIARGEQQRVEWLKEFYFGSEQHVGLRNILDNLGEIDAREINATRIGDVATLRFGRYGPYLDVPNDDGTSRIVNIPGDLAPDELTPAKARELIDAPVAGDRVLGQNPETGRDIIVKDGRFGPYLEEVIPAEPEPEPAPEPVEGAP
;
A
#
# COMPACT_ATOMS: atom_id res chain seq x y z
N ARG A 1 4.78 1.72 -14.68
CA ARG A 1 3.67 0.81 -14.96
C ARG A 1 3.06 0.24 -13.68
N LEU A 2 3.81 -0.42 -12.78
CA LEU A 2 3.27 -1.06 -11.56
C LEU A 2 2.28 -0.19 -10.78
N VAL A 3 2.62 1.09 -10.57
CA VAL A 3 1.77 2.04 -9.82
C VAL A 3 0.49 2.36 -10.59
N VAL A 4 0.58 2.51 -11.92
CA VAL A 4 -0.59 2.74 -12.80
C VAL A 4 -1.48 1.50 -12.85
N ASP A 5 -0.91 0.29 -12.97
CA ASP A 5 -1.70 -0.95 -12.99
C ASP A 5 -2.45 -1.14 -11.65
N ARG A 6 -1.82 -0.81 -10.51
CA ARG A 6 -2.47 -0.81 -9.20
C ARG A 6 -3.64 0.18 -9.14
N GLU A 7 -3.49 1.35 -9.72
CA GLU A 7 -4.56 2.35 -9.74
C GLU A 7 -5.69 1.94 -10.69
N ARG A 8 -5.38 1.29 -11.83
CA ARG A 8 -6.39 0.67 -12.72
C ARG A 8 -7.19 -0.41 -12.00
N GLU A 9 -6.51 -1.28 -11.19
CA GLU A 9 -7.18 -2.26 -10.34
C GLU A 9 -8.14 -1.57 -9.35
N ARG A 10 -7.74 -0.43 -8.78
CA ARG A 10 -8.57 0.35 -7.84
C ARG A 10 -9.75 1.03 -8.52
N ILE A 11 -9.57 1.61 -9.69
CA ILE A 11 -10.64 2.22 -10.50
C ILE A 11 -11.69 1.17 -10.92
N ALA A 12 -11.24 -0.03 -11.26
CA ALA A 12 -12.10 -1.13 -11.68
C ALA A 12 -12.76 -1.87 -10.52
N PHE A 13 -12.33 -1.62 -9.29
CA PHE A 13 -12.82 -2.31 -8.10
C PHE A 13 -14.27 -1.95 -7.79
N VAL A 14 -15.08 -2.99 -7.54
CA VAL A 14 -16.47 -2.86 -7.10
C VAL A 14 -16.57 -3.30 -5.64
N SER A 15 -16.98 -2.38 -4.77
CA SER A 15 -17.18 -2.69 -3.35
C SER A 15 -18.40 -3.59 -3.16
N ALA A 16 -18.26 -4.56 -2.28
CA ALA A 16 -19.37 -5.38 -1.78
C ALA A 16 -19.59 -5.06 -0.31
N ASP A 17 -20.86 -4.83 0.05
CA ASP A 17 -21.27 -4.63 1.44
C ASP A 17 -21.69 -5.97 2.04
N TYR A 18 -21.31 -6.18 3.29
CA TYR A 18 -21.68 -7.36 4.06
C TYR A 18 -21.73 -7.03 5.53
N TRP A 19 -22.43 -7.84 6.30
CA TRP A 19 -22.61 -7.61 7.73
C TRP A 19 -22.18 -8.81 8.54
N ASP A 20 -21.74 -8.57 9.77
CA ASP A 20 -21.57 -9.59 10.80
C ASP A 20 -22.14 -9.13 12.15
N VAL A 21 -21.93 -9.93 13.17
CA VAL A 21 -22.35 -9.61 14.54
C VAL A 21 -21.16 -9.84 15.47
N GLU A 22 -20.82 -8.82 16.24
CA GLU A 22 -19.85 -8.90 17.32
C GLU A 22 -20.57 -8.95 18.66
N ALA A 23 -19.98 -9.60 19.64
CA ALA A 23 -20.49 -9.68 20.99
C ALA A 23 -19.35 -9.82 22.00
N VAL A 24 -19.61 -9.46 23.24
CA VAL A 24 -18.74 -9.75 24.36
C VAL A 24 -19.31 -10.97 25.10
N ALA A 25 -18.50 -12.04 25.24
CA ALA A 25 -18.85 -13.22 26.01
C ALA A 25 -18.19 -13.14 27.40
N ALA A 26 -18.96 -13.35 28.44
CA ALA A 26 -18.48 -13.33 29.81
C ALA A 26 -19.14 -14.42 30.68
N SER A 27 -18.40 -14.92 31.67
CA SER A 27 -19.01 -15.77 32.70
C SER A 27 -20.00 -14.94 33.56
N ALA A 28 -21.17 -15.51 33.88
CA ALA A 28 -22.16 -14.85 34.74
C ALA A 28 -21.59 -14.43 36.12
N GLU A 29 -20.56 -15.14 36.60
CA GLU A 29 -19.91 -14.85 37.88
C GLU A 29 -18.79 -13.78 37.76
N ARG A 30 -18.28 -13.49 36.55
CA ARG A 30 -17.14 -12.61 36.28
C ARG A 30 -17.37 -11.77 35.03
N ALA A 31 -18.37 -10.91 35.06
CA ALA A 31 -18.64 -10.00 33.94
C ALA A 31 -17.46 -9.10 33.54
N ALA A 32 -16.52 -8.85 34.47
CA ALA A 32 -15.31 -8.07 34.21
C ALA A 32 -14.26 -8.79 33.33
N ASP A 33 -14.36 -10.13 33.19
CA ASP A 33 -13.43 -10.96 32.42
C ASP A 33 -13.98 -11.24 30.99
N GLY A 34 -14.87 -10.40 30.50
CA GLY A 34 -15.45 -10.51 29.16
C GLY A 34 -14.41 -10.38 28.05
N PHE A 35 -14.59 -11.15 26.96
CA PHE A 35 -13.76 -11.12 25.78
C PHE A 35 -14.59 -10.97 24.51
N ALA A 36 -14.03 -10.30 23.52
CA ALA A 36 -14.69 -10.04 22.25
C ALA A 36 -14.84 -11.34 21.44
N THR A 37 -16.02 -11.54 20.88
CA THR A 37 -16.35 -12.66 20.01
C THR A 37 -16.97 -12.16 18.72
N ARG A 38 -16.83 -12.92 17.65
CA ARG A 38 -17.37 -12.59 16.34
C ARG A 38 -18.14 -13.76 15.76
N LEU A 39 -19.29 -13.47 15.18
CA LEU A 39 -20.09 -14.47 14.49
C LEU A 39 -19.29 -15.08 13.32
N ALA A 40 -19.21 -16.41 13.30
CA ALA A 40 -18.43 -17.13 12.30
C ALA A 40 -19.29 -18.04 11.41
N ARG A 41 -20.39 -18.58 11.95
CA ARG A 41 -21.27 -19.53 11.24
C ARG A 41 -22.71 -19.35 11.65
N LEU A 42 -23.62 -19.69 10.71
CA LEU A 42 -25.05 -19.82 10.94
C LEU A 42 -25.49 -21.20 10.45
N ASP A 43 -26.12 -22.03 11.31
CA ASP A 43 -26.47 -23.44 11.05
C ASP A 43 -25.28 -24.21 10.41
N GLY A 44 -24.05 -23.95 10.89
CA GLY A 44 -22.82 -24.56 10.39
C GLY A 44 -22.27 -23.99 9.10
N ALA A 45 -23.03 -23.17 8.34
CA ALA A 45 -22.55 -22.51 7.15
C ALA A 45 -21.66 -21.28 7.52
N PRO A 46 -20.49 -21.11 6.89
CA PRO A 46 -19.60 -19.99 7.21
C PRO A 46 -20.19 -18.65 6.78
N LEU A 47 -19.97 -17.62 7.60
CA LEU A 47 -20.32 -16.24 7.30
C LEU A 47 -19.31 -15.61 6.34
N ALA A 48 -19.78 -14.72 5.47
CA ALA A 48 -18.95 -13.99 4.53
C ALA A 48 -17.94 -13.07 5.24
N ARG A 49 -16.73 -13.02 4.72
CA ARG A 49 -15.67 -12.08 5.08
C ARG A 49 -15.23 -11.30 3.87
N GLY A 50 -14.59 -10.16 4.03
CA GLY A 50 -14.11 -9.35 2.92
C GLY A 50 -13.22 -10.12 1.93
N THR A 51 -12.47 -11.13 2.38
CA THR A 51 -11.64 -11.99 1.54
C THR A 51 -12.42 -12.97 0.67
N ASP A 52 -13.71 -13.15 0.92
CA ASP A 52 -14.57 -14.08 0.17
C ASP A 52 -15.15 -13.45 -1.11
N PHE A 53 -14.99 -12.15 -1.26
CA PHE A 53 -15.35 -11.40 -2.46
C PHE A 53 -14.13 -11.20 -3.38
N ASP A 54 -14.39 -11.18 -4.70
CA ASP A 54 -13.41 -10.80 -5.70
C ASP A 54 -13.38 -9.28 -5.93
N ASP A 55 -12.58 -8.82 -6.91
CA ASP A 55 -12.45 -7.41 -7.21
C ASP A 55 -13.68 -6.83 -7.94
N ALA A 56 -14.59 -7.67 -8.43
CA ALA A 56 -15.88 -7.30 -9.02
C ALA A 56 -17.03 -7.33 -7.99
N GLY A 57 -16.75 -7.56 -6.71
CA GLY A 57 -17.75 -7.65 -5.64
C GLY A 57 -18.53 -8.97 -5.64
N GLN A 58 -18.08 -10.00 -6.39
CA GLN A 58 -18.74 -11.29 -6.47
C GLN A 58 -18.15 -12.28 -5.47
N LEU A 59 -18.99 -13.14 -4.92
CA LEU A 59 -18.54 -14.21 -4.03
C LEU A 59 -17.71 -15.26 -4.78
N LYS A 60 -16.54 -15.60 -4.21
CA LYS A 60 -15.65 -16.65 -4.71
C LYS A 60 -16.05 -18.07 -4.27
N LYS A 61 -16.89 -18.18 -3.24
CA LYS A 61 -17.35 -19.45 -2.66
C LYS A 61 -18.72 -19.29 -2.00
N ALA A 62 -19.40 -20.41 -1.73
CA ALA A 62 -20.67 -20.42 -1.04
C ALA A 62 -20.46 -20.06 0.46
N VAL A 63 -21.01 -18.94 0.88
CA VAL A 63 -21.01 -18.43 2.26
C VAL A 63 -22.31 -17.66 2.52
N VAL A 64 -22.68 -17.51 3.77
CA VAL A 64 -23.85 -16.69 4.14
C VAL A 64 -23.45 -15.23 4.13
N VAL A 65 -24.19 -14.40 3.38
CA VAL A 65 -24.04 -12.94 3.39
C VAL A 65 -25.24 -12.35 4.12
N LEU A 66 -24.99 -11.67 5.22
CA LEU A 66 -26.03 -10.97 5.97
C LEU A 66 -26.27 -9.57 5.36
N THR A 67 -27.56 -9.21 5.29
CA THR A 67 -27.99 -7.83 5.12
C THR A 67 -28.01 -7.12 6.47
N GLU A 68 -28.07 -5.79 6.47
CA GLU A 68 -28.22 -4.98 7.69
C GLU A 68 -29.41 -5.42 8.53
N SER A 69 -30.56 -5.61 7.90
CA SER A 69 -31.80 -6.03 8.60
C SER A 69 -31.67 -7.41 9.25
N GLN A 70 -31.02 -8.36 8.58
CA GLN A 70 -30.77 -9.71 9.10
C GLN A 70 -29.78 -9.67 10.27
N ALA A 71 -28.69 -8.91 10.15
CA ALA A 71 -27.70 -8.75 11.22
C ALA A 71 -28.31 -8.07 12.47
N THR A 72 -29.12 -7.03 12.26
CA THR A 72 -29.83 -6.34 13.35
C THR A 72 -30.84 -7.25 14.07
N ALA A 73 -31.64 -8.00 13.30
CA ALA A 73 -32.60 -8.94 13.87
C ALA A 73 -31.89 -10.08 14.64
N LEU A 74 -30.78 -10.58 14.10
CA LEU A 74 -29.97 -11.61 14.74
C LEU A 74 -29.32 -11.10 16.02
N ALA A 75 -28.76 -9.90 16.03
CA ALA A 75 -28.18 -9.28 17.21
C ALA A 75 -29.22 -9.12 18.33
N ALA A 76 -30.40 -8.60 18.00
CA ALA A 76 -31.49 -8.46 18.99
C ALA A 76 -31.95 -9.81 19.55
N ALA A 77 -32.03 -10.86 18.73
CA ALA A 77 -32.39 -12.20 19.15
C ALA A 77 -31.34 -12.81 20.09
N LEU A 78 -30.06 -12.64 19.77
CA LEU A 78 -28.94 -13.14 20.57
C LEU A 78 -28.83 -12.42 21.93
N GLU A 79 -29.03 -11.11 21.94
CA GLU A 79 -29.08 -10.34 23.19
C GLU A 79 -30.26 -10.75 24.09
N ALA A 80 -31.41 -11.06 23.50
CA ALA A 80 -32.59 -11.54 24.23
C ALA A 80 -32.43 -12.98 24.74
N SER A 81 -31.74 -13.88 24.03
CA SER A 81 -31.44 -15.26 24.49
C SER A 81 -30.38 -15.27 25.58
N GLY A 82 -29.43 -14.34 25.51
CA GLY A 82 -28.47 -14.03 26.58
C GLY A 82 -27.34 -15.02 26.78
N ASP A 83 -27.47 -16.27 26.34
CA ASP A 83 -26.50 -17.33 26.64
C ASP A 83 -25.90 -17.99 25.39
N ALA A 84 -24.62 -18.36 25.51
CA ALA A 84 -23.93 -19.21 24.55
C ALA A 84 -23.12 -20.29 25.25
N VAL A 85 -23.08 -21.48 24.69
CA VAL A 85 -22.34 -22.63 25.23
C VAL A 85 -21.00 -22.77 24.52
N VAL A 86 -19.95 -23.01 25.28
CA VAL A 86 -18.64 -23.37 24.74
C VAL A 86 -18.70 -24.76 24.14
N VAL A 87 -18.58 -24.86 22.80
CA VAL A 87 -18.63 -26.15 22.08
C VAL A 87 -17.25 -26.66 21.70
N SER A 88 -16.25 -25.79 21.65
CA SER A 88 -14.86 -26.17 21.35
C SER A 88 -13.88 -25.21 21.99
N VAL A 89 -12.77 -25.75 22.52
CA VAL A 89 -11.59 -25.02 22.96
C VAL A 89 -10.39 -25.71 22.35
N GLU A 90 -9.75 -25.06 21.36
CA GLU A 90 -8.59 -25.61 20.67
C GLU A 90 -7.36 -24.76 20.94
N ALA A 91 -6.34 -25.35 21.59
CA ALA A 91 -5.03 -24.73 21.79
C ALA A 91 -4.04 -25.31 20.77
N LYS A 92 -3.42 -24.43 19.98
CA LYS A 92 -2.44 -24.80 18.94
C LYS A 92 -1.11 -24.10 19.22
N PRO A 93 -0.04 -24.88 19.49
CA PRO A 93 1.29 -24.31 19.60
C PRO A 93 1.79 -23.84 18.24
N GLY A 94 2.48 -22.70 18.23
CA GLY A 94 3.09 -22.14 17.06
C GLY A 94 4.52 -21.66 17.33
N THR A 95 5.28 -21.48 16.26
CA THR A 95 6.61 -20.91 16.31
C THR A 95 6.75 -19.83 15.23
N ARG A 96 7.50 -18.78 15.54
CA ARG A 96 7.85 -17.72 14.60
C ARG A 96 9.35 -17.57 14.58
N SER A 97 9.95 -17.76 13.40
CA SER A 97 11.40 -17.66 13.21
C SER A 97 11.82 -16.23 12.84
N PRO A 98 13.02 -15.80 13.25
CA PRO A 98 13.56 -14.53 12.86
C PRO A 98 13.85 -14.48 11.36
N LYS A 99 13.74 -13.29 10.81
CA LYS A 99 14.06 -13.02 9.41
C LYS A 99 15.59 -12.91 9.20
N PRO A 100 16.08 -13.09 7.95
CA PRO A 100 17.50 -12.91 7.63
C PRO A 100 18.02 -11.53 7.98
N PRO A 101 19.34 -11.33 8.09
CA PRO A 101 19.96 -10.01 8.08
C PRO A 101 19.54 -9.21 6.84
N PHE A 102 19.71 -7.90 6.88
CA PHE A 102 19.26 -7.02 5.81
C PHE A 102 20.04 -7.18 4.50
N THR A 103 19.29 -7.24 3.41
CA THR A 103 19.72 -6.85 2.06
C THR A 103 19.40 -5.37 1.80
N THR A 104 19.87 -4.83 0.69
CA THR A 104 19.52 -3.46 0.25
C THR A 104 18.01 -3.28 0.14
N SER A 105 17.31 -4.23 -0.44
CA SER A 105 15.85 -4.17 -0.59
C SER A 105 15.15 -4.16 0.77
N THR A 106 15.50 -5.10 1.64
CA THR A 106 14.83 -5.24 2.93
C THR A 106 15.15 -4.11 3.92
N VAL A 107 16.35 -3.51 3.87
CA VAL A 107 16.65 -2.34 4.68
C VAL A 107 15.87 -1.10 4.22
N GLN A 108 15.69 -0.90 2.91
CA GLN A 108 14.85 0.18 2.38
C GLN A 108 13.39 0.01 2.81
N GLN A 109 12.86 -1.22 2.72
CA GLN A 109 11.50 -1.53 3.15
C GLN A 109 11.29 -1.22 4.64
N GLU A 110 12.16 -1.71 5.50
CA GLU A 110 12.02 -1.51 6.95
C GLU A 110 12.31 -0.06 7.39
N ALA A 111 13.26 0.62 6.75
CA ALA A 111 13.48 2.04 6.96
C ALA A 111 12.26 2.88 6.57
N GLY A 112 11.57 2.51 5.48
CA GLY A 112 10.30 3.13 5.10
C GLY A 112 9.20 2.91 6.13
N ARG A 113 8.99 1.65 6.55
CA ARG A 113 7.93 1.26 7.49
C ARG A 113 8.11 1.82 8.90
N LYS A 114 9.33 1.70 9.45
CA LYS A 114 9.62 2.00 10.87
C LYS A 114 10.19 3.40 11.12
N LEU A 115 10.94 3.91 10.16
CA LEU A 115 11.64 5.17 10.31
C LEU A 115 11.04 6.30 9.48
N SER A 116 10.05 5.98 8.61
CA SER A 116 9.44 6.91 7.64
C SER A 116 10.48 7.54 6.69
N MET A 117 11.55 6.82 6.39
CA MET A 117 12.59 7.25 5.45
C MET A 117 12.20 6.86 4.03
N SER A 118 12.38 7.78 3.06
CA SER A 118 12.31 7.40 1.64
C SER A 118 13.45 6.44 1.29
N ALA A 119 13.28 5.63 0.25
CA ALA A 119 14.33 4.71 -0.20
C ALA A 119 15.65 5.43 -0.50
N LYS A 120 15.59 6.60 -1.16
CA LYS A 120 16.75 7.45 -1.44
C LYS A 120 17.41 7.97 -0.17
N HIS A 121 16.61 8.44 0.80
CA HIS A 121 17.14 8.96 2.07
C HIS A 121 17.81 7.83 2.88
N ALA A 122 17.14 6.67 3.00
CA ALA A 122 17.69 5.50 3.68
C ALA A 122 19.03 5.07 3.09
N MET A 123 19.14 5.02 1.74
CA MET A 123 20.41 4.68 1.09
C MET A 123 21.49 5.74 1.29
N GLY A 124 21.15 7.02 1.32
CA GLY A 124 22.09 8.08 1.64
C GLY A 124 22.62 8.01 3.07
N VAL A 125 21.76 7.67 4.04
CA VAL A 125 22.15 7.41 5.43
C VAL A 125 23.01 6.17 5.55
N ALA A 126 22.64 5.08 4.88
CA ALA A 126 23.41 3.83 4.87
C ALA A 126 24.81 4.04 4.26
N GLN A 127 24.91 4.84 3.20
CA GLN A 127 26.19 5.22 2.58
C GLN A 127 27.11 5.91 3.61
N ARG A 128 26.60 6.90 4.33
CA ARG A 128 27.40 7.59 5.36
C ARG A 128 27.83 6.67 6.50
N LEU A 129 26.94 5.76 6.95
CA LEU A 129 27.27 4.75 7.96
C LEU A 129 28.38 3.81 7.48
N TYR A 130 28.35 3.39 6.21
CA TYR A 130 29.40 2.57 5.59
C TYR A 130 30.73 3.35 5.51
N GLU A 131 30.73 4.57 4.98
CA GLU A 131 31.92 5.41 4.85
C GLU A 131 32.58 5.75 6.19
N LYS A 132 31.78 5.89 7.25
CA LYS A 132 32.25 6.04 8.63
C LYS A 132 32.67 4.73 9.30
N GLY A 133 32.54 3.59 8.62
CA GLY A 133 32.93 2.28 9.13
C GLY A 133 32.02 1.70 10.21
N TYR A 134 30.73 2.06 10.23
CA TYR A 134 29.76 1.53 11.18
C TYR A 134 29.01 0.30 10.70
N ILE A 135 28.80 0.16 9.39
CA ILE A 135 28.13 -1.01 8.77
C ILE A 135 28.95 -1.57 7.62
N THR A 136 28.63 -2.79 7.20
CA THR A 136 29.14 -3.39 5.95
C THR A 136 28.58 -2.66 4.73
N TYR A 137 29.06 -3.01 3.53
CA TYR A 137 28.62 -2.38 2.29
C TYR A 137 27.11 -2.53 2.11
N MET A 138 26.42 -1.42 1.86
CA MET A 138 24.95 -1.32 1.88
C MET A 138 24.28 -1.73 0.57
N ARG A 139 25.03 -2.00 -0.50
CA ARG A 139 24.47 -2.49 -1.78
C ARG A 139 24.75 -3.95 -1.93
N THR A 140 23.89 -4.78 -1.40
CA THR A 140 24.01 -6.25 -1.41
C THR A 140 22.63 -6.91 -1.45
N ASP A 141 22.53 -8.01 -2.14
CA ASP A 141 21.39 -8.93 -2.13
C ASP A 141 21.67 -10.17 -1.23
N SER A 142 22.87 -10.22 -0.63
CA SER A 142 23.29 -11.31 0.24
C SER A 142 22.65 -11.20 1.63
N THR A 143 22.22 -12.34 2.17
CA THR A 143 21.79 -12.52 3.56
C THR A 143 22.85 -13.25 4.40
N ALA A 144 24.01 -13.54 3.82
CA ALA A 144 25.08 -14.28 4.48
C ALA A 144 25.80 -13.41 5.53
N LEU A 145 26.19 -14.04 6.63
CA LEU A 145 27.06 -13.47 7.65
C LEU A 145 28.35 -14.29 7.72
N SER A 146 29.49 -13.63 7.89
CA SER A 146 30.76 -14.31 8.18
C SER A 146 30.69 -15.03 9.53
N THR A 147 31.58 -15.99 9.73
CA THR A 147 31.68 -16.73 11.00
C THR A 147 31.91 -15.79 12.19
N GLN A 148 32.72 -14.75 12.01
CA GLN A 148 32.97 -13.73 13.03
C GLN A 148 31.69 -12.93 13.35
N ALA A 149 30.95 -12.54 12.31
CA ALA A 149 29.70 -11.79 12.50
C ALA A 149 28.62 -12.62 13.21
N ILE A 150 28.51 -13.90 12.87
CA ILE A 150 27.63 -14.85 13.58
C ILE A 150 28.03 -14.94 15.06
N ALA A 151 29.33 -15.11 15.35
CA ALA A 151 29.81 -15.18 16.72
C ALA A 151 29.52 -13.90 17.50
N ALA A 152 29.79 -12.72 16.91
CA ALA A 152 29.50 -11.41 17.51
C ALA A 152 28.01 -11.23 17.82
N ALA A 153 27.14 -11.54 16.87
CA ALA A 153 25.69 -11.42 17.07
C ALA A 153 25.19 -12.33 18.20
N ARG A 154 25.66 -13.57 18.23
CA ARG A 154 25.28 -14.55 19.26
C ARG A 154 25.79 -14.15 20.65
N THR A 155 27.05 -13.70 20.74
CA THR A 155 27.64 -13.21 22.01
C THR A 155 26.82 -12.04 22.58
N GLN A 156 26.47 -11.08 21.73
CA GLN A 156 25.63 -9.96 22.19
C GLN A 156 24.21 -10.39 22.55
N ALA A 157 23.61 -11.30 21.79
CA ALA A 157 22.29 -11.83 22.10
C ALA A 157 22.26 -12.52 23.47
N VAL A 158 23.30 -13.32 23.79
CA VAL A 158 23.42 -13.95 25.11
C VAL A 158 23.64 -12.91 26.22
N ALA A 159 24.50 -11.93 25.98
CA ALA A 159 24.78 -10.89 26.98
C ALA A 159 23.56 -10.04 27.34
N LEU A 160 22.67 -9.77 26.35
CA LEU A 160 21.50 -8.91 26.54
C LEU A 160 20.23 -9.67 26.96
N TYR A 161 20.07 -10.90 26.48
CA TYR A 161 18.79 -11.67 26.61
C TYR A 161 18.98 -13.05 27.27
N GLY A 162 20.22 -13.39 27.66
CA GLY A 162 20.55 -14.66 28.33
C GLY A 162 20.76 -15.84 27.38
N ASP A 163 21.24 -16.97 27.94
CA ASP A 163 21.65 -18.15 27.17
C ASP A 163 20.54 -18.76 26.30
N ARG A 164 19.30 -18.67 26.74
CA ARG A 164 18.14 -19.20 25.99
C ARG A 164 17.81 -18.37 24.75
N ALA A 165 18.38 -17.17 24.63
CA ALA A 165 18.12 -16.27 23.52
C ALA A 165 18.68 -16.80 22.18
N VAL A 166 19.68 -17.68 22.21
CA VAL A 166 20.30 -18.26 21.01
C VAL A 166 20.06 -19.76 20.91
N PRO A 167 19.78 -20.30 19.70
CA PRO A 167 19.68 -21.74 19.51
C PRO A 167 21.07 -22.40 19.61
N PRO A 168 21.16 -23.71 19.89
CA PRO A 168 22.45 -24.40 19.99
C PRO A 168 23.33 -24.22 18.74
N ASN A 169 22.74 -24.34 17.56
CA ASN A 169 23.41 -24.15 16.29
C ASN A 169 23.20 -22.76 15.73
N PRO A 170 24.22 -22.14 15.13
CA PRO A 170 24.07 -20.89 14.40
C PRO A 170 23.03 -20.99 13.30
N ARG A 171 22.29 -19.90 13.06
CA ARG A 171 21.35 -19.82 11.94
C ARG A 171 22.10 -19.47 10.66
N SER A 172 21.78 -20.19 9.59
CA SER A 172 22.19 -19.85 8.23
C SER A 172 20.95 -19.59 7.38
N TYR A 173 21.03 -18.59 6.54
CA TYR A 173 19.96 -18.24 5.62
C TYR A 173 20.41 -18.53 4.19
N ARG A 174 19.55 -19.21 3.43
CA ARG A 174 19.81 -19.45 2.01
C ARG A 174 19.56 -18.14 1.26
N ASN A 175 20.48 -17.80 0.39
CA ASN A 175 20.28 -16.72 -0.55
C ASN A 175 19.25 -17.17 -1.59
N ASN A 176 18.10 -16.52 -1.65
CA ASN A 176 17.05 -16.83 -2.62
C ASN A 176 17.28 -16.13 -3.98
N SER A 177 18.22 -15.21 -4.05
CA SER A 177 18.61 -14.55 -5.30
C SER A 177 19.36 -15.55 -6.18
N LYS A 178 18.82 -15.84 -7.37
CA LYS A 178 19.47 -16.71 -8.37
C LYS A 178 20.87 -16.20 -8.78
N ASN A 179 21.13 -14.94 -8.59
CA ASN A 179 22.30 -14.20 -9.03
C ASN A 179 23.13 -13.64 -7.86
N ALA A 180 22.94 -14.15 -6.63
CA ALA A 180 23.69 -13.69 -5.48
C ALA A 180 25.19 -13.89 -5.74
N GLN A 181 25.94 -12.80 -5.74
CA GLN A 181 27.39 -12.87 -5.74
C GLN A 181 27.82 -13.46 -4.39
N GLU A 182 28.25 -14.70 -4.37
CA GLU A 182 28.58 -15.48 -3.15
C GLU A 182 29.59 -14.80 -2.21
N ALA A 183 30.31 -13.78 -2.69
CA ALA A 183 31.33 -13.06 -1.96
C ALA A 183 30.82 -11.91 -1.08
N HIS A 184 29.54 -11.53 -1.15
CA HIS A 184 29.00 -10.40 -0.41
C HIS A 184 28.35 -10.81 0.90
N GLU A 185 28.60 -10.05 1.97
CA GLU A 185 27.87 -10.16 3.23
C GLU A 185 26.57 -9.36 3.20
N ALA A 186 25.67 -9.70 4.14
CA ALA A 186 24.49 -8.89 4.46
C ALA A 186 24.88 -7.52 5.03
N ILE A 187 23.92 -6.59 5.07
CA ILE A 187 24.07 -5.32 5.77
C ILE A 187 24.00 -5.59 7.27
N ARG A 188 25.12 -5.33 7.97
CA ARG A 188 25.30 -5.58 9.40
C ARG A 188 26.21 -4.55 10.03
N PRO A 189 26.26 -4.43 11.36
CA PRO A 189 27.31 -3.67 12.04
C PRO A 189 28.71 -4.16 11.66
N SER A 190 29.64 -3.26 11.45
CA SER A 190 31.04 -3.58 11.11
C SER A 190 31.82 -4.12 12.30
N GLY A 191 32.92 -4.81 12.01
CA GLY A 191 33.86 -5.34 13.00
C GLY A 191 33.55 -6.75 13.44
N GLU A 192 34.41 -7.27 14.32
CA GLU A 192 34.32 -8.60 14.92
C GLU A 192 33.51 -8.57 16.25
N THR A 193 33.38 -7.39 16.84
CA THR A 193 32.51 -7.11 17.98
C THR A 193 31.60 -5.95 17.60
N PHE A 194 30.29 -6.14 17.70
CA PHE A 194 29.36 -5.09 17.31
C PHE A 194 29.26 -4.02 18.41
N ARG A 195 29.44 -2.78 18.01
CA ARG A 195 29.16 -1.65 18.91
C ARG A 195 27.64 -1.54 19.09
N THR A 196 27.20 -1.38 20.33
CA THR A 196 25.78 -1.18 20.60
C THR A 196 25.30 0.20 20.12
N PRO A 197 24.02 0.41 19.86
CA PRO A 197 23.47 1.74 19.53
C PRO A 197 23.82 2.80 20.57
N ALA A 198 23.89 2.45 21.86
CA ALA A 198 24.27 3.37 22.92
C ALA A 198 25.74 3.83 22.82
N GLU A 199 26.65 2.93 22.47
CA GLU A 199 28.09 3.23 22.33
C GLU A 199 28.39 4.15 21.14
N VAL A 200 27.55 4.14 20.09
CA VAL A 200 27.75 4.96 18.88
C VAL A 200 26.91 6.25 18.88
N ALA A 201 26.01 6.41 19.84
CA ALA A 201 25.03 7.51 19.88
C ALA A 201 25.66 8.91 19.81
N SER A 202 26.82 9.12 20.44
CA SER A 202 27.50 10.42 20.46
C SER A 202 28.23 10.76 19.16
N ALA A 203 28.45 9.76 18.27
CA ALA A 203 29.22 9.90 17.03
C ALA A 203 28.34 9.93 15.76
N LEU A 204 27.06 9.63 15.89
CA LEU A 204 26.11 9.54 14.80
C LEU A 204 25.04 10.63 14.89
N ASP A 205 24.61 11.14 13.74
CA ASP A 205 23.43 11.98 13.71
C ASP A 205 22.14 11.16 14.00
N ARG A 206 21.02 11.86 14.14
CA ARG A 206 19.74 11.24 14.52
C ARG A 206 19.31 10.13 13.55
N ASP A 207 19.41 10.36 12.26
CA ASP A 207 18.96 9.41 11.25
C ASP A 207 19.96 8.26 11.08
N GLU A 208 21.25 8.55 11.18
CA GLU A 208 22.31 7.54 11.22
C GLU A 208 22.13 6.59 12.41
N LEU A 209 21.86 7.14 13.59
CA LEU A 209 21.65 6.32 14.80
C LEU A 209 20.40 5.45 14.67
N ARG A 210 19.30 5.99 14.16
CA ARG A 210 18.05 5.24 13.95
C ARG A 210 18.22 4.10 12.95
N LEU A 211 18.91 4.35 11.85
CA LEU A 211 19.17 3.31 10.86
C LEU A 211 20.17 2.27 11.36
N TYR A 212 21.21 2.70 12.08
CA TYR A 212 22.17 1.81 12.74
C TYR A 212 21.48 0.90 13.77
N ASP A 213 20.63 1.44 14.62
CA ASP A 213 19.85 0.67 15.61
C ASP A 213 18.97 -0.37 14.93
N LEU A 214 18.32 -0.01 13.84
CA LEU A 214 17.49 -0.92 13.03
C LEU A 214 18.32 -2.09 12.47
N ILE A 215 19.48 -1.79 11.87
CA ILE A 215 20.40 -2.78 11.30
C ILE A 215 20.97 -3.67 12.41
N TRP A 216 21.39 -3.08 13.52
CA TRP A 216 21.95 -3.80 14.67
C TRP A 216 20.93 -4.78 15.25
N LYS A 217 19.71 -4.34 15.55
CA LYS A 217 18.61 -5.16 16.07
C LYS A 217 18.28 -6.33 15.16
N ARG A 218 18.16 -6.07 13.85
CA ARG A 218 17.89 -7.11 12.87
C ARG A 218 18.99 -8.15 12.79
N THR A 219 20.24 -7.71 12.83
CA THR A 219 21.40 -8.62 12.80
C THR A 219 21.44 -9.51 14.04
N ILE A 220 21.25 -8.95 15.25
CA ILE A 220 21.19 -9.71 16.49
C ILE A 220 20.03 -10.70 16.45
N ALA A 221 18.81 -10.23 16.14
CA ALA A 221 17.61 -11.04 16.07
C ALA A 221 17.75 -12.22 15.10
N SER A 222 18.47 -12.02 13.97
CA SER A 222 18.69 -13.06 12.97
C SER A 222 19.38 -14.31 13.53
N GLN A 223 20.13 -14.19 14.60
CA GLN A 223 20.84 -15.30 15.25
C GLN A 223 20.15 -15.80 16.53
N MET A 224 18.99 -15.22 16.90
CA MET A 224 18.27 -15.60 18.11
C MET A 224 17.32 -16.78 17.89
N SER A 225 16.84 -17.32 19.00
CA SER A 225 15.87 -18.42 19.05
C SER A 225 14.50 -18.00 18.51
N ASP A 226 13.74 -18.97 18.01
CA ASP A 226 12.36 -18.77 17.60
C ASP A 226 11.51 -18.27 18.77
N ALA A 227 10.57 -17.40 18.49
CA ALA A 227 9.47 -17.13 19.38
C ALA A 227 8.51 -18.33 19.39
N LYS A 228 8.01 -18.70 20.57
CA LYS A 228 7.03 -19.75 20.76
C LYS A 228 5.77 -19.15 21.34
N TYR A 229 4.65 -19.53 20.79
CA TYR A 229 3.33 -19.05 21.25
C TYR A 229 2.31 -20.17 21.19
N GLU A 230 1.22 -19.96 21.87
CA GLU A 230 0.04 -20.80 21.81
C GLU A 230 -1.14 -19.92 21.43
N THR A 231 -1.86 -20.33 20.39
CA THR A 231 -3.13 -19.68 20.00
C THR A 231 -4.27 -20.57 20.46
N THR A 232 -5.09 -20.04 21.36
CA THR A 232 -6.33 -20.68 21.80
C THR A 232 -7.48 -20.11 20.99
N THR A 233 -8.25 -20.97 20.35
CA THR A 233 -9.50 -20.61 19.67
C THR A 233 -10.65 -21.24 20.42
N VAL A 234 -11.62 -20.42 20.81
CA VAL A 234 -12.85 -20.83 21.46
C VAL A 234 -13.99 -20.67 20.47
N THR A 235 -14.85 -21.69 20.39
CA THR A 235 -16.09 -21.63 19.62
C THR A 235 -17.26 -21.70 20.60
N LEU A 236 -18.16 -20.73 20.50
CA LEU A 236 -19.40 -20.63 21.27
C LEU A 236 -20.57 -20.89 20.33
N GLU A 237 -21.62 -21.51 20.83
CA GLU A 237 -22.85 -21.73 20.08
C GLU A 237 -24.04 -21.17 20.88
N ALA A 238 -24.83 -20.31 20.23
CA ALA A 238 -26.03 -19.70 20.76
C ALA A 238 -27.26 -20.19 19.99
N ASP A 239 -28.36 -20.43 20.69
CA ASP A 239 -29.65 -20.83 20.11
C ASP A 239 -30.42 -19.57 19.65
N THR A 240 -30.78 -19.52 18.38
CA THR A 240 -31.58 -18.46 17.76
C THR A 240 -32.99 -18.94 17.35
N SER A 241 -33.37 -20.19 17.72
CA SER A 241 -34.62 -20.82 17.27
C SER A 241 -35.87 -20.12 17.79
N ALA A 242 -35.77 -19.40 18.92
CA ALA A 242 -36.87 -18.63 19.50
C ALA A 242 -37.14 -17.29 18.79
N ALA A 243 -36.25 -16.85 17.89
CA ALA A 243 -36.38 -15.59 17.20
C ALA A 243 -37.34 -15.69 16.02
N THR A 244 -38.36 -14.85 16.03
CA THR A 244 -39.33 -14.77 14.93
C THR A 244 -38.73 -14.07 13.72
N GLY A 245 -38.80 -14.71 12.54
CA GLY A 245 -38.36 -14.11 11.28
C GLY A 245 -36.91 -14.40 10.87
N LEU A 246 -36.15 -15.15 11.69
CA LEU A 246 -34.85 -15.68 11.32
C LEU A 246 -35.00 -17.11 10.75
N GLU A 247 -34.21 -17.38 9.70
CA GLU A 247 -34.17 -18.73 9.09
C GLU A 247 -33.19 -19.67 9.81
N TRP A 248 -32.23 -19.11 10.57
CA TRP A 248 -31.14 -19.83 11.24
C TRP A 248 -31.54 -20.15 12.70
N LYS A 249 -31.19 -21.35 13.13
CA LYS A 249 -31.47 -21.86 14.47
C LYS A 249 -30.27 -21.78 15.40
N THR A 250 -29.05 -21.80 14.84
CA THR A 250 -27.81 -21.76 15.62
C THR A 250 -26.87 -20.73 15.08
N ALA A 251 -26.24 -19.95 15.98
CA ALA A 251 -25.21 -18.97 15.69
C ALA A 251 -23.91 -19.37 16.39
N SER A 252 -22.86 -19.64 15.61
CA SER A 252 -21.55 -19.97 16.17
C SER A 252 -20.65 -18.76 16.18
N PHE A 253 -20.17 -18.38 17.36
CA PHE A 253 -19.20 -17.32 17.56
C PHE A 253 -17.81 -17.90 17.75
N THR A 254 -16.79 -17.15 17.37
CA THR A 254 -15.39 -17.52 17.61
C THR A 254 -14.64 -16.38 18.28
N ALA A 255 -13.73 -16.75 19.18
CA ALA A 255 -12.73 -15.87 19.75
C ALA A 255 -11.37 -16.55 19.69
N SER A 256 -10.33 -15.80 19.43
CA SER A 256 -8.95 -16.30 19.45
C SER A 256 -8.08 -15.40 20.31
N GLY A 257 -7.16 -16.01 21.03
CA GLY A 257 -6.15 -15.31 21.82
C GLY A 257 -4.78 -15.98 21.63
N THR A 258 -3.73 -15.19 21.52
CA THR A 258 -2.37 -15.69 21.35
C THR A 258 -1.50 -15.27 22.53
N VAL A 259 -0.86 -16.23 23.17
CA VAL A 259 0.03 -16.03 24.30
C VAL A 259 1.44 -16.50 23.93
N TYR A 260 2.43 -15.60 24.01
CA TYR A 260 3.82 -15.95 23.81
C TYR A 260 4.36 -16.64 25.07
N THR A 261 4.68 -17.93 24.95
CA THR A 261 5.32 -18.72 26.02
C THR A 261 6.84 -18.46 26.07
N PHE A 262 7.40 -18.01 24.95
CA PHE A 262 8.79 -17.59 24.84
C PHE A 262 8.93 -16.57 23.70
N LYS A 263 9.36 -15.34 24.03
CA LYS A 263 9.46 -14.26 23.04
C LYS A 263 10.60 -14.45 22.03
N GLY A 264 11.71 -15.10 22.45
CA GLY A 264 12.84 -15.36 21.56
C GLY A 264 13.36 -14.08 20.88
N PHE A 265 13.51 -14.09 19.56
CA PHE A 265 14.00 -12.94 18.80
C PHE A 265 13.10 -11.68 18.89
N LEU A 266 11.84 -11.84 19.24
CA LEU A 266 10.93 -10.70 19.40
C LEU A 266 11.31 -9.74 20.55
N GLU A 267 12.18 -10.18 21.46
CA GLU A 267 12.73 -9.29 22.49
C GLU A 267 13.68 -8.24 21.88
N ALA A 268 14.35 -8.58 20.79
CA ALA A 268 15.29 -7.69 20.11
C ALA A 268 14.64 -6.94 18.94
N TYR A 269 13.77 -7.61 18.18
CA TYR A 269 13.27 -7.07 16.91
C TYR A 269 11.93 -7.67 16.49
N GLU A 270 11.02 -6.79 16.11
CA GLU A 270 9.79 -7.15 15.40
C GLU A 270 9.75 -6.42 14.06
N GLU A 271 9.29 -7.10 13.02
CA GLU A 271 9.23 -6.56 11.65
C GLU A 271 8.06 -5.59 11.46
N GLY A 272 8.26 -4.54 10.65
CA GLY A 272 7.19 -3.66 10.20
C GLY A 272 6.22 -4.40 9.28
N ARG A 273 4.96 -4.01 9.28
CA ARG A 273 3.93 -4.59 8.41
C ARG A 273 3.47 -3.56 7.39
N ASP A 274 3.22 -4.00 6.16
CA ASP A 274 2.49 -3.21 5.17
C ASP A 274 1.00 -3.25 5.49
N GLU A 275 0.25 -2.21 5.08
CA GLU A 275 -1.22 -2.23 5.14
C GLU A 275 -1.75 -3.42 4.34
N LYS A 276 -2.64 -4.17 4.94
CA LYS A 276 -3.35 -5.27 4.29
C LYS A 276 -4.71 -4.79 3.78
N ARG A 277 -5.19 -5.41 2.70
CA ARG A 277 -6.56 -5.27 2.23
C ARG A 277 -7.50 -5.90 3.25
N GLY A 278 -8.47 -5.13 3.73
CA GLY A 278 -9.50 -5.61 4.63
C GLY A 278 -9.11 -5.58 6.10
N ASP A 279 -10.05 -5.99 6.92
CA ASP A 279 -9.99 -5.98 8.37
C ASP A 279 -8.74 -6.67 8.89
N THR A 280 -7.90 -5.93 9.55
CA THR A 280 -6.88 -6.52 10.41
C THR A 280 -7.57 -6.94 11.70
N ASP A 281 -7.86 -8.23 11.80
CA ASP A 281 -8.34 -8.83 13.04
C ASP A 281 -7.37 -8.46 14.18
N LYS A 282 -7.75 -7.48 15.00
CA LYS A 282 -7.08 -7.18 16.27
C LYS A 282 -7.31 -8.29 17.30
N ALA A 283 -8.08 -9.30 16.94
CA ALA A 283 -8.45 -10.43 17.78
C ALA A 283 -7.25 -11.27 18.26
N ASP A 284 -6.10 -11.18 17.60
CA ASP A 284 -4.90 -11.95 17.98
C ASP A 284 -4.21 -11.47 19.28
N GLU A 285 -4.59 -10.31 19.80
CA GLU A 285 -3.93 -9.70 20.98
C GLU A 285 -4.73 -9.86 22.28
N GLN A 286 -5.97 -10.39 22.23
CA GLN A 286 -6.74 -10.56 23.45
C GLN A 286 -6.28 -11.78 24.26
N SER A 287 -6.38 -11.67 25.59
CA SER A 287 -6.18 -12.79 26.51
C SER A 287 -7.52 -13.46 26.77
N LEU A 288 -7.63 -14.74 26.48
CA LEU A 288 -8.82 -15.52 26.79
C LEU A 288 -8.72 -16.08 28.22
N PRO A 289 -9.84 -16.11 28.99
CA PRO A 289 -9.88 -16.80 30.27
C PRO A 289 -9.77 -18.31 30.08
N GLN A 290 -9.51 -19.05 31.14
CA GLN A 290 -9.59 -20.50 31.10
C GLN A 290 -11.05 -20.94 30.94
N LEU A 291 -11.35 -21.63 29.85
CA LEU A 291 -12.66 -22.11 29.48
C LEU A 291 -12.64 -23.62 29.21
N ALA A 292 -13.75 -24.29 29.50
CA ALA A 292 -13.96 -25.70 29.21
C ALA A 292 -15.21 -25.90 28.31
N VAL A 293 -15.21 -26.97 27.53
CA VAL A 293 -16.38 -27.36 26.74
C VAL A 293 -17.55 -27.62 27.70
N GLY A 294 -18.70 -27.01 27.41
CA GLY A 294 -19.90 -27.04 28.24
C GLY A 294 -20.10 -25.82 29.15
N ASP A 295 -19.08 -24.94 29.26
CA ASP A 295 -19.27 -23.69 30.01
C ASP A 295 -20.35 -22.83 29.33
N VAL A 296 -21.20 -22.22 30.14
CA VAL A 296 -22.22 -21.27 29.67
C VAL A 296 -21.74 -19.86 29.92
N LEU A 297 -21.73 -19.06 28.87
CA LEU A 297 -21.33 -17.67 28.91
C LEU A 297 -22.49 -16.77 28.50
N ALA A 298 -22.63 -15.64 29.19
CA ALA A 298 -23.57 -14.62 28.79
C ALA A 298 -23.00 -13.80 27.61
N LEU A 299 -23.83 -13.53 26.61
CA LEU A 299 -23.51 -12.60 25.51
C LEU A 299 -24.03 -11.22 25.89
N HIS A 300 -23.13 -10.23 25.80
CA HIS A 300 -23.41 -8.82 26.05
C HIS A 300 -22.94 -7.98 24.88
N ASP A 301 -23.43 -6.74 24.78
CA ASP A 301 -23.03 -5.78 23.78
C ASP A 301 -23.06 -6.38 22.37
N VAL A 302 -24.18 -7.05 22.07
CA VAL A 302 -24.37 -7.74 20.78
C VAL A 302 -24.69 -6.70 19.71
N GLU A 303 -23.71 -6.39 18.86
CA GLU A 303 -23.82 -5.32 17.87
C GLU A 303 -23.71 -5.85 16.44
N PRO A 304 -24.62 -5.44 15.53
CA PRO A 304 -24.43 -5.67 14.10
C PRO A 304 -23.33 -4.74 13.58
N LYS A 305 -22.39 -5.28 12.80
CA LYS A 305 -21.29 -4.52 12.20
C LYS A 305 -21.38 -4.57 10.67
N GLY A 306 -21.51 -3.41 10.05
CA GLY A 306 -21.45 -3.26 8.60
C GLY A 306 -20.02 -3.14 8.10
N HIS A 307 -19.72 -3.81 7.01
CA HIS A 307 -18.43 -3.83 6.36
C HIS A 307 -18.60 -3.58 4.87
N ALA A 308 -17.60 -2.93 4.28
CA ALA A 308 -17.47 -2.78 2.84
C ALA A 308 -16.08 -3.31 2.43
N THR A 309 -16.04 -4.08 1.35
CA THR A 309 -14.75 -4.50 0.81
C THR A 309 -13.97 -3.30 0.27
N SER A 310 -12.67 -3.32 0.45
CA SER A 310 -11.78 -2.24 0.00
C SER A 310 -10.86 -2.73 -1.14
N PRO A 311 -10.46 -1.88 -2.08
CA PRO A 311 -9.49 -2.25 -3.09
C PRO A 311 -8.12 -2.53 -2.45
N LYS A 312 -7.23 -3.18 -3.20
CA LYS A 312 -5.84 -3.35 -2.78
C LYS A 312 -5.23 -1.99 -2.44
N PRO A 313 -4.44 -1.87 -1.36
CA PRO A 313 -3.79 -0.62 -1.01
C PRO A 313 -2.83 -0.18 -2.11
N ARG A 314 -2.67 1.13 -2.27
CA ARG A 314 -1.64 1.70 -3.13
C ARG A 314 -0.26 1.28 -2.65
N TYR A 315 0.69 1.27 -3.56
CA TYR A 315 2.08 1.07 -3.17
C TYR A 315 2.56 2.21 -2.28
N THR A 316 3.34 1.86 -1.27
CA THR A 316 4.30 2.75 -0.60
C THR A 316 5.65 2.55 -1.27
N GLU A 317 6.66 3.40 -0.99
CA GLU A 317 8.02 3.12 -1.47
C GLU A 317 8.51 1.74 -1.02
N ALA A 318 8.23 1.37 0.23
CA ALA A 318 8.60 0.06 0.79
C ALA A 318 7.96 -1.11 0.02
N SER A 319 6.65 -1.07 -0.19
CA SER A 319 5.96 -2.15 -0.90
C SER A 319 6.25 -2.14 -2.41
N LEU A 320 6.61 -0.98 -2.99
CA LEU A 320 7.07 -0.92 -4.39
C LEU A 320 8.46 -1.55 -4.56
N VAL A 321 9.41 -1.29 -3.65
CA VAL A 321 10.72 -1.97 -3.65
C VAL A 321 10.54 -3.49 -3.55
N LYS A 322 9.65 -3.94 -2.66
CA LYS A 322 9.32 -5.36 -2.53
C LYS A 322 8.76 -5.94 -3.84
N ALA A 323 7.81 -5.25 -4.47
CA ALA A 323 7.21 -5.70 -5.73
C ALA A 323 8.21 -5.74 -6.89
N LEU A 324 9.15 -4.79 -6.96
CA LEU A 324 10.24 -4.79 -7.94
C LEU A 324 11.17 -5.99 -7.74
N GLU A 325 11.60 -6.25 -6.49
CA GLU A 325 12.44 -7.38 -6.14
C GLU A 325 11.78 -8.73 -6.47
N GLU A 326 10.51 -8.92 -6.07
CA GLU A 326 9.74 -10.13 -6.36
C GLU A 326 9.58 -10.42 -7.86
N LYS A 327 9.58 -9.37 -8.69
CA LYS A 327 9.51 -9.46 -10.15
C LYS A 327 10.88 -9.54 -10.82
N GLY A 328 11.98 -9.46 -10.08
CA GLY A 328 13.34 -9.44 -10.65
C GLY A 328 13.70 -8.14 -11.36
N ILE A 329 12.94 -7.06 -11.15
CA ILE A 329 13.14 -5.76 -11.79
C ILE A 329 13.97 -4.86 -10.88
N GLY A 330 15.07 -4.34 -11.42
CA GLY A 330 16.04 -3.55 -10.65
C GLY A 330 17.01 -4.42 -9.85
N ARG A 331 18.01 -3.77 -9.28
CA ARG A 331 19.09 -4.38 -8.50
C ARG A 331 19.36 -3.51 -7.26
N PRO A 332 20.14 -4.00 -6.29
CA PRO A 332 20.48 -3.19 -5.10
C PRO A 332 20.97 -1.76 -5.38
N SER A 333 21.58 -1.54 -6.53
CA SER A 333 22.06 -0.22 -6.95
C SER A 333 20.98 0.68 -7.53
N THR A 334 19.82 0.15 -7.98
CA THR A 334 18.84 0.88 -8.79
C THR A 334 17.48 1.10 -8.12
N PHE A 335 17.08 0.31 -7.10
CA PHE A 335 15.75 0.43 -6.48
C PHE A 335 15.41 1.88 -6.06
N ALA A 336 16.29 2.52 -5.30
CA ALA A 336 16.08 3.89 -4.84
C ALA A 336 16.01 4.89 -5.99
N SER A 337 16.82 4.72 -7.03
CA SER A 337 16.84 5.63 -8.19
C SER A 337 15.61 5.46 -9.08
N ILE A 338 15.08 4.23 -9.23
CA ILE A 338 13.83 3.98 -9.97
C ILE A 338 12.68 4.78 -9.33
N ILE A 339 12.57 4.71 -8.00
CA ILE A 339 11.50 5.43 -7.27
C ILE A 339 11.71 6.94 -7.36
N ASP A 340 12.95 7.41 -7.16
CA ASP A 340 13.27 8.84 -7.24
C ASP A 340 12.95 9.42 -8.63
N VAL A 341 13.25 8.69 -9.71
CA VAL A 341 12.95 9.11 -11.09
C VAL A 341 11.46 9.29 -11.33
N ILE A 342 10.61 8.34 -10.90
CA ILE A 342 9.17 8.44 -11.15
C ILE A 342 8.52 9.57 -10.33
N ILE A 343 9.07 9.88 -9.15
CA ILE A 343 8.61 11.01 -8.33
C ILE A 343 9.09 12.34 -8.95
N ASN A 344 10.38 12.46 -9.28
CA ASN A 344 10.95 13.70 -9.84
C ASN A 344 10.38 14.06 -11.21
N ARG A 345 9.90 13.07 -11.97
CA ARG A 345 9.21 13.28 -13.26
C ARG A 345 7.71 13.53 -13.10
N GLU A 346 7.23 13.65 -11.87
CA GLU A 346 5.81 13.88 -11.54
C GLU A 346 4.87 12.79 -12.10
N TYR A 347 5.41 11.60 -12.39
CA TYR A 347 4.58 10.46 -12.74
C TYR A 347 3.83 9.93 -11.53
N VAL A 348 4.38 10.13 -10.33
CA VAL A 348 3.84 9.71 -9.06
C VAL A 348 3.98 10.83 -8.05
N THR A 349 2.91 11.07 -7.29
CA THR A 349 2.90 11.96 -6.13
C THR A 349 2.71 11.16 -4.85
N LYS A 350 3.11 11.73 -3.71
CA LYS A 350 2.91 11.11 -2.40
C LYS A 350 1.68 11.70 -1.71
N ARG A 351 0.77 10.82 -1.26
CA ARG A 351 -0.31 11.16 -0.37
C ARG A 351 -0.09 10.39 0.94
N GLY A 352 0.49 11.02 1.94
CA GLY A 352 1.08 10.32 3.09
C GLY A 352 2.21 9.38 2.66
N GLN A 353 2.07 8.10 2.93
CA GLN A 353 3.01 7.07 2.47
C GLN A 353 2.63 6.47 1.10
N ALA A 354 1.40 6.70 0.64
CA ALA A 354 0.90 6.12 -0.59
C ALA A 354 1.46 6.82 -1.84
N LEU A 355 1.83 6.04 -2.83
CA LEU A 355 2.26 6.48 -4.15
C LEU A 355 1.03 6.53 -5.08
N VAL A 356 0.63 7.73 -5.46
CA VAL A 356 -0.53 8.00 -6.33
C VAL A 356 -0.03 8.36 -7.72
N PRO A 357 -0.40 7.64 -8.78
CA PRO A 357 0.02 8.00 -10.15
C PRO A 357 -0.71 9.25 -10.62
N SER A 358 -0.01 10.10 -11.35
CA SER A 358 -0.63 11.23 -12.04
C SER A 358 -1.30 10.78 -13.34
N TRP A 359 -2.23 11.57 -13.87
CA TRP A 359 -2.84 11.30 -15.18
C TRP A 359 -1.82 11.31 -16.32
N LEU A 360 -0.74 12.07 -16.19
CA LEU A 360 0.41 12.00 -17.10
C LEU A 360 1.00 10.59 -17.15
N ALA A 361 1.13 9.92 -16.00
CA ALA A 361 1.64 8.55 -15.96
C ALA A 361 0.74 7.57 -16.71
N PHE A 362 -0.59 7.73 -16.66
CA PHE A 362 -1.51 6.91 -17.45
C PHE A 362 -1.29 7.11 -18.95
N SER A 363 -1.14 8.36 -19.41
CA SER A 363 -0.87 8.66 -20.82
C SER A 363 0.46 8.08 -21.29
N VAL A 364 1.52 8.22 -20.49
CA VAL A 364 2.85 7.65 -20.80
C VAL A 364 2.81 6.13 -20.84
N VAL A 365 2.18 5.49 -19.86
CA VAL A 365 2.06 4.02 -19.83
C VAL A 365 1.24 3.53 -21.02
N ARG A 366 0.14 4.18 -21.37
CA ARG A 366 -0.67 3.84 -22.56
C ARG A 366 0.12 3.97 -23.85
N LEU A 367 0.87 5.07 -24.03
CA LEU A 367 1.77 5.26 -25.16
C LEU A 367 2.74 4.08 -25.31
N LEU A 368 3.38 3.70 -24.20
CA LEU A 368 4.36 2.64 -24.21
C LEU A 368 3.72 1.26 -24.44
N GLU A 369 2.54 1.01 -23.86
CA GLU A 369 1.80 -0.24 -24.07
C GLU A 369 1.31 -0.41 -25.52
N GLN A 370 0.96 0.68 -26.20
CA GLN A 370 0.47 0.63 -27.60
C GLN A 370 1.59 0.51 -28.62
N HIS A 371 2.73 1.18 -28.39
CA HIS A 371 3.79 1.32 -29.39
C HIS A 371 5.09 0.60 -29.03
N PHE A 372 5.30 0.25 -27.75
CA PHE A 372 6.52 -0.33 -27.22
C PHE A 372 6.22 -1.47 -26.24
N THR A 373 5.27 -2.33 -26.59
CA THR A 373 4.70 -3.36 -25.71
C THR A 373 5.75 -4.21 -25.00
N GLU A 374 6.76 -4.69 -25.73
CA GLU A 374 7.86 -5.49 -25.18
C GLU A 374 8.67 -4.72 -24.13
N LEU A 375 8.97 -3.44 -24.38
CA LEU A 375 9.81 -2.62 -23.49
C LEU A 375 9.15 -2.30 -22.14
N VAL A 376 7.85 -2.44 -22.03
CA VAL A 376 7.11 -2.22 -20.77
C VAL A 376 6.60 -3.51 -20.14
N ASP A 377 6.90 -4.65 -20.75
CA ASP A 377 6.62 -5.95 -20.19
C ASP A 377 7.50 -6.22 -18.97
N TYR A 378 6.92 -6.85 -17.93
CA TYR A 378 7.65 -7.11 -16.69
C TYR A 378 8.66 -8.22 -16.86
N ASP A 379 8.30 -9.29 -17.58
CA ASP A 379 9.17 -10.44 -17.79
C ASP A 379 10.34 -10.07 -18.72
N PHE A 380 10.08 -9.23 -19.73
CA PHE A 380 11.15 -8.67 -20.58
C PHE A 380 12.12 -7.81 -19.75
N THR A 381 11.61 -6.94 -18.86
CA THR A 381 12.47 -6.10 -18.01
C THR A 381 13.30 -6.95 -17.04
N ALA A 382 12.72 -8.01 -16.47
CA ALA A 382 13.44 -8.94 -15.61
C ALA A 382 14.51 -9.72 -16.39
N ALA A 383 14.19 -10.20 -17.59
CA ALA A 383 15.15 -10.88 -18.48
C ALA A 383 16.32 -9.97 -18.86
N LEU A 384 16.05 -8.70 -19.17
CA LEU A 384 17.08 -7.69 -19.45
C LEU A 384 18.05 -7.52 -18.26
N GLU A 385 17.54 -7.50 -17.03
CA GLU A 385 18.40 -7.42 -15.84
C GLU A 385 19.26 -8.69 -15.67
N ASP A 386 18.70 -9.87 -15.98
CA ASP A 386 19.43 -11.14 -15.94
C ASP A 386 20.51 -11.23 -17.03
N ASP A 387 20.23 -10.70 -18.22
CA ASP A 387 21.21 -10.58 -19.32
C ASP A 387 22.37 -9.63 -18.96
N LEU A 388 22.07 -8.50 -18.33
CA LEU A 388 23.11 -7.60 -17.83
C LEU A 388 24.01 -8.25 -16.78
N ASP A 389 23.43 -9.08 -15.91
CA ASP A 389 24.18 -9.86 -14.94
C ASP A 389 25.04 -10.95 -15.65
N ALA A 390 24.50 -11.61 -16.67
CA ALA A 390 25.26 -12.59 -17.48
C ALA A 390 26.45 -11.94 -18.21
N ILE A 391 26.27 -10.73 -18.74
CA ILE A 391 27.35 -9.94 -19.34
C ILE A 391 28.40 -9.59 -18.27
N ALA A 392 27.98 -9.20 -17.07
CA ALA A 392 28.90 -8.87 -15.98
C ALA A 392 29.72 -10.08 -15.52
N ARG A 393 29.15 -11.30 -15.58
CA ARG A 393 29.85 -12.57 -15.28
C ARG A 393 30.70 -13.07 -16.45
N GLY A 394 30.64 -12.45 -17.63
CA GLY A 394 31.35 -12.91 -18.84
C GLY A 394 30.73 -14.11 -19.55
N GLU A 395 29.51 -14.48 -19.19
CA GLU A 395 28.73 -15.58 -19.80
C GLU A 395 28.11 -15.18 -21.13
N GLN A 396 27.90 -13.87 -21.35
CA GLN A 396 27.32 -13.29 -22.56
C GLN A 396 28.19 -12.12 -23.06
N GLN A 397 28.29 -11.98 -24.38
CA GLN A 397 29.09 -10.92 -25.01
C GLN A 397 28.25 -9.64 -25.19
N ARG A 398 28.67 -8.54 -24.55
CA ARG A 398 27.96 -7.26 -24.58
C ARG A 398 27.63 -6.76 -26.01
N VAL A 399 28.57 -6.86 -26.95
CA VAL A 399 28.38 -6.34 -28.30
C VAL A 399 27.36 -7.17 -29.08
N GLU A 400 27.37 -8.48 -28.92
CA GLU A 400 26.41 -9.38 -29.55
C GLU A 400 25.02 -9.12 -29.00
N TRP A 401 24.88 -9.04 -27.68
CA TRP A 401 23.61 -8.72 -27.02
C TRP A 401 23.04 -7.37 -27.47
N LEU A 402 23.89 -6.31 -27.56
CA LEU A 402 23.46 -4.99 -28.04
C LEU A 402 23.01 -5.02 -29.50
N LYS A 403 23.64 -5.84 -30.35
CA LYS A 403 23.22 -6.02 -31.75
C LYS A 403 21.84 -6.67 -31.83
N GLU A 404 21.63 -7.76 -31.07
CA GLU A 404 20.33 -8.44 -31.02
C GLU A 404 19.24 -7.54 -30.47
N PHE A 405 19.47 -6.83 -29.38
CA PHE A 405 18.54 -5.89 -28.79
C PHE A 405 18.16 -4.76 -29.78
N TYR A 406 19.14 -4.22 -30.51
CA TYR A 406 18.92 -3.08 -31.41
C TYR A 406 18.38 -3.50 -32.78
N PHE A 407 18.97 -4.51 -33.41
CA PHE A 407 18.62 -4.92 -34.76
C PHE A 407 17.58 -6.07 -34.80
N GLY A 408 17.42 -6.78 -33.71
CA GLY A 408 16.57 -7.96 -33.62
C GLY A 408 17.31 -9.27 -33.83
N SER A 409 16.64 -10.36 -33.52
CA SER A 409 17.05 -11.74 -33.73
C SER A 409 15.83 -12.57 -34.17
N GLU A 410 16.00 -13.89 -34.29
CA GLU A 410 14.85 -14.79 -34.55
C GLU A 410 13.81 -14.75 -33.40
N GLN A 411 14.22 -14.33 -32.19
CA GLN A 411 13.38 -14.34 -31.00
C GLN A 411 12.87 -12.95 -30.59
N HIS A 412 13.49 -11.86 -31.06
CA HIS A 412 13.18 -10.48 -30.68
C HIS A 412 13.09 -9.56 -31.89
N VAL A 413 12.10 -8.70 -31.89
CA VAL A 413 11.84 -7.78 -33.03
C VAL A 413 12.95 -6.74 -33.22
N GLY A 414 13.67 -6.38 -32.18
CA GLY A 414 14.71 -5.35 -32.19
C GLY A 414 14.17 -3.92 -32.19
N LEU A 415 14.83 -3.07 -31.40
CA LEU A 415 14.40 -1.68 -31.18
C LEU A 415 14.29 -0.87 -32.47
N ARG A 416 15.23 -1.06 -33.42
CA ARG A 416 15.20 -0.36 -34.70
C ARG A 416 13.97 -0.70 -35.53
N ASN A 417 13.60 -1.99 -35.60
CA ASN A 417 12.40 -2.41 -36.32
C ASN A 417 11.12 -1.86 -35.70
N ILE A 418 11.08 -1.77 -34.36
CA ILE A 418 9.95 -1.13 -33.65
C ILE A 418 9.84 0.34 -34.06
N LEU A 419 10.97 1.07 -34.06
CA LEU A 419 11.00 2.49 -34.42
C LEU A 419 10.69 2.75 -35.91
N ASP A 420 11.23 1.92 -36.82
CA ASP A 420 11.02 2.06 -38.26
C ASP A 420 9.56 1.73 -38.67
N ASN A 421 8.87 0.93 -37.86
CA ASN A 421 7.46 0.53 -38.06
C ASN A 421 6.50 1.22 -37.06
N LEU A 422 6.98 2.26 -36.37
CA LEU A 422 6.15 3.05 -35.47
C LEU A 422 5.10 3.76 -36.33
N GLY A 423 3.84 3.33 -36.28
CA GLY A 423 2.75 4.01 -36.97
C GLY A 423 2.56 5.46 -36.50
N GLU A 424 1.58 6.13 -37.08
CA GLU A 424 1.19 7.46 -36.63
C GLU A 424 0.71 7.40 -35.17
N ILE A 425 1.33 8.24 -34.31
CA ILE A 425 0.96 8.35 -32.90
C ILE A 425 -0.08 9.45 -32.74
N ASP A 426 -1.34 9.07 -32.49
CA ASP A 426 -2.37 10.03 -32.11
C ASP A 426 -2.23 10.42 -30.64
N ALA A 427 -1.46 11.49 -30.40
CA ALA A 427 -1.25 12.03 -29.06
C ALA A 427 -2.56 12.47 -28.38
N ARG A 428 -3.59 12.83 -29.17
CA ARG A 428 -4.88 13.25 -28.61
C ARG A 428 -5.70 12.05 -28.12
N GLU A 429 -5.65 10.92 -28.79
CA GLU A 429 -6.30 9.68 -28.39
C GLU A 429 -5.56 9.03 -27.20
N ILE A 430 -4.24 8.94 -27.24
CA ILE A 430 -3.42 8.43 -26.14
C ILE A 430 -3.71 9.17 -24.84
N ASN A 431 -3.94 10.47 -24.95
CA ASN A 431 -4.19 11.35 -23.80
C ASN A 431 -5.68 11.41 -23.40
N ALA A 432 -6.55 10.59 -23.97
CA ALA A 432 -7.97 10.57 -23.69
C ALA A 432 -8.36 9.36 -22.82
N THR A 433 -9.05 9.60 -21.70
CA THR A 433 -9.64 8.55 -20.87
C THR A 433 -11.13 8.83 -20.66
N ARG A 434 -11.99 7.93 -21.07
CA ARG A 434 -13.44 8.08 -20.88
C ARG A 434 -13.81 7.88 -19.41
N ILE A 435 -14.59 8.79 -18.87
CA ILE A 435 -15.18 8.71 -17.53
C ILE A 435 -16.67 8.39 -17.69
N GLY A 436 -16.96 7.09 -17.81
CA GLY A 436 -18.30 6.63 -18.15
C GLY A 436 -18.80 7.22 -19.47
N ASP A 437 -20.06 7.64 -19.48
CA ASP A 437 -20.74 8.36 -20.57
C ASP A 437 -20.75 9.88 -20.36
N VAL A 438 -20.06 10.38 -19.31
CA VAL A 438 -20.21 11.75 -18.81
C VAL A 438 -19.24 12.71 -19.49
N ALA A 439 -17.96 12.33 -19.60
CA ALA A 439 -16.90 13.21 -20.11
C ALA A 439 -15.68 12.41 -20.56
N THR A 440 -14.80 13.08 -21.30
CA THR A 440 -13.47 12.55 -21.59
C THR A 440 -12.44 13.32 -20.78
N LEU A 441 -11.73 12.61 -19.91
CA LEU A 441 -10.58 13.16 -19.22
C LEU A 441 -9.43 13.31 -20.21
N ARG A 442 -8.76 14.45 -20.18
CA ARG A 442 -7.54 14.75 -20.92
C ARG A 442 -6.50 15.37 -20.01
N PHE A 443 -5.23 15.18 -20.36
CA PHE A 443 -4.12 15.85 -19.70
C PHE A 443 -3.54 16.91 -20.64
N GLY A 444 -3.72 18.18 -20.27
CA GLY A 444 -3.26 19.33 -21.04
C GLY A 444 -1.99 19.96 -20.46
N ARG A 445 -1.53 21.05 -21.09
CA ARG A 445 -0.36 21.82 -20.65
C ARG A 445 -0.49 22.32 -19.20
N TYR A 446 -1.73 22.49 -18.72
CA TYR A 446 -2.03 23.08 -17.41
C TYR A 446 -2.56 22.05 -16.41
N GLY A 447 -2.50 20.76 -16.71
CA GLY A 447 -2.98 19.69 -15.87
C GLY A 447 -4.15 18.91 -16.46
N PRO A 448 -4.76 18.01 -15.67
CA PRO A 448 -5.90 17.22 -16.09
C PRO A 448 -7.17 18.04 -16.14
N TYR A 449 -8.03 17.79 -17.14
CA TYR A 449 -9.33 18.42 -17.29
C TYR A 449 -10.35 17.44 -17.89
N LEU A 450 -11.62 17.70 -17.67
CA LEU A 450 -12.72 17.00 -18.32
C LEU A 450 -13.13 17.78 -19.58
N ASP A 451 -13.16 17.10 -20.69
CA ASP A 451 -13.69 17.53 -21.99
C ASP A 451 -15.15 17.05 -22.06
N VAL A 452 -16.09 17.96 -21.83
CA VAL A 452 -17.53 17.67 -21.68
C VAL A 452 -18.24 18.07 -22.98
N PRO A 453 -18.83 17.12 -23.74
CA PRO A 453 -19.54 17.45 -24.96
C PRO A 453 -20.83 18.25 -24.65
N ASN A 454 -21.09 19.28 -25.45
CA ASN A 454 -22.36 20.02 -25.44
C ASN A 454 -23.28 19.50 -26.53
N ASP A 455 -24.58 19.75 -26.42
CA ASP A 455 -25.60 19.34 -27.39
C ASP A 455 -25.42 19.96 -28.80
N ASP A 456 -24.72 21.09 -28.88
CA ASP A 456 -24.42 21.82 -30.13
C ASP A 456 -23.16 21.32 -30.86
N GLY A 457 -22.52 20.25 -30.35
CA GLY A 457 -21.28 19.69 -30.91
C GLY A 457 -20.00 20.41 -30.48
N THR A 458 -20.09 21.43 -29.66
CA THR A 458 -18.94 22.04 -28.96
C THR A 458 -18.58 21.25 -27.70
N SER A 459 -17.49 21.61 -27.05
CA SER A 459 -17.16 21.02 -25.75
C SER A 459 -16.80 22.10 -24.73
N ARG A 460 -17.09 21.80 -23.47
CA ARG A 460 -16.74 22.62 -22.32
C ARG A 460 -15.60 21.96 -21.54
N ILE A 461 -14.63 22.75 -21.09
CA ILE A 461 -13.54 22.30 -20.24
C ILE A 461 -13.93 22.52 -18.77
N VAL A 462 -13.79 21.46 -17.96
CA VAL A 462 -13.97 21.52 -16.52
C VAL A 462 -12.65 21.06 -15.85
N ASN A 463 -12.07 21.93 -15.03
CA ASN A 463 -10.82 21.62 -14.33
C ASN A 463 -11.04 20.56 -13.24
N ILE A 464 -10.06 19.70 -13.07
CA ILE A 464 -10.05 18.69 -12.02
C ILE A 464 -9.19 19.21 -10.87
N PRO A 465 -9.68 19.14 -9.60
CA PRO A 465 -8.87 19.49 -8.44
C PRO A 465 -7.56 18.70 -8.41
N GLY A 466 -6.44 19.40 -8.13
CA GLY A 466 -5.10 18.78 -8.18
C GLY A 466 -4.85 17.72 -7.10
N ASP A 467 -5.69 17.72 -6.06
CA ASP A 467 -5.65 16.75 -4.97
C ASP A 467 -6.57 15.54 -5.18
N LEU A 468 -7.38 15.51 -6.24
CA LEU A 468 -8.25 14.38 -6.56
C LEU A 468 -7.42 13.22 -7.16
N ALA A 469 -7.45 12.05 -6.51
CA ALA A 469 -6.77 10.87 -7.02
C ALA A 469 -7.55 10.22 -8.18
N PRO A 470 -6.87 9.48 -9.08
CA PRO A 470 -7.53 8.89 -10.24
C PRO A 470 -8.71 7.96 -9.91
N ASP A 471 -8.63 7.15 -8.85
CA ASP A 471 -9.73 6.28 -8.44
C ASP A 471 -10.91 7.01 -7.78
N GLU A 472 -10.69 8.25 -7.34
CA GLU A 472 -11.74 9.12 -6.79
C GLU A 472 -12.55 9.82 -7.90
N LEU A 473 -12.03 9.90 -9.13
CA LEU A 473 -12.73 10.48 -10.28
C LEU A 473 -13.71 9.45 -10.88
N THR A 474 -14.75 9.14 -10.12
CA THR A 474 -15.86 8.30 -10.58
C THR A 474 -16.79 9.08 -11.54
N PRO A 475 -17.65 8.41 -12.33
CA PRO A 475 -18.67 9.09 -13.13
C PRO A 475 -19.58 10.01 -12.31
N ALA A 476 -19.90 9.63 -11.06
CA ALA A 476 -20.66 10.46 -10.13
C ALA A 476 -19.89 11.72 -9.73
N LYS A 477 -18.61 11.58 -9.39
CA LYS A 477 -17.74 12.72 -9.05
C LYS A 477 -17.51 13.64 -10.25
N ALA A 478 -17.39 13.07 -11.45
CA ALA A 478 -17.29 13.86 -12.68
C ALA A 478 -18.57 14.72 -12.90
N ARG A 479 -19.76 14.14 -12.72
CA ARG A 479 -21.03 14.90 -12.78
C ARG A 479 -21.07 16.01 -11.73
N GLU A 480 -20.70 15.72 -10.48
CA GLU A 480 -20.61 16.73 -9.42
C GLU A 480 -19.70 17.92 -9.83
N LEU A 481 -18.52 17.63 -10.41
CA LEU A 481 -17.60 18.66 -10.88
C LEU A 481 -18.16 19.45 -12.08
N ILE A 482 -18.90 18.79 -12.97
CA ILE A 482 -19.51 19.40 -14.14
C ILE A 482 -20.69 20.31 -13.73
N ASP A 483 -21.49 19.87 -12.76
CA ASP A 483 -22.68 20.58 -12.28
C ASP A 483 -22.33 21.65 -11.22
N ALA A 484 -21.12 21.58 -10.67
CA ALA A 484 -20.66 22.61 -9.75
C ALA A 484 -20.76 23.98 -10.43
N PRO A 485 -21.37 24.97 -9.76
CA PRO A 485 -21.40 26.32 -10.31
C PRO A 485 -19.97 26.73 -10.63
N VAL A 486 -19.75 27.15 -11.88
CA VAL A 486 -18.48 27.80 -12.23
C VAL A 486 -18.26 28.83 -11.15
N ALA A 487 -17.17 28.74 -10.40
CA ALA A 487 -16.85 29.70 -9.37
C ALA A 487 -16.83 31.07 -10.07
N GLY A 488 -17.99 31.73 -10.10
CA GLY A 488 -18.11 33.09 -10.53
C GLY A 488 -17.19 33.90 -9.62
N ASP A 489 -16.59 34.92 -10.14
CA ASP A 489 -15.67 35.78 -9.44
C ASP A 489 -16.21 36.06 -8.01
N ARG A 490 -15.63 35.35 -7.03
CA ARG A 490 -16.10 35.49 -5.64
C ARG A 490 -15.63 36.83 -5.12
N VAL A 491 -16.55 37.75 -4.96
CA VAL A 491 -16.27 39.04 -4.34
C VAL A 491 -15.87 38.80 -2.89
N LEU A 492 -14.65 39.17 -2.52
CA LEU A 492 -14.14 39.09 -1.15
C LEU A 492 -14.45 40.38 -0.35
N GLY A 493 -14.62 41.49 -1.05
CA GLY A 493 -14.83 42.81 -0.45
C GLY A 493 -14.39 43.89 -1.42
N GLN A 494 -14.33 45.13 -0.92
CA GLN A 494 -13.88 46.28 -1.70
C GLN A 494 -12.50 46.74 -1.26
N ASN A 495 -11.68 47.16 -2.21
CA ASN A 495 -10.42 47.82 -1.94
C ASN A 495 -10.69 49.15 -1.21
N PRO A 496 -10.18 49.36 0.02
CA PRO A 496 -10.48 50.56 0.80
C PRO A 496 -9.93 51.85 0.18
N GLU A 497 -8.96 51.75 -0.74
CA GLU A 497 -8.36 52.93 -1.40
C GLU A 497 -9.11 53.30 -2.70
N THR A 498 -9.58 52.29 -3.45
CA THR A 498 -10.17 52.51 -4.78
C THR A 498 -11.69 52.33 -4.80
N GLY A 499 -12.28 51.70 -3.75
CA GLY A 499 -13.71 51.36 -3.67
C GLY A 499 -14.15 50.27 -4.65
N ARG A 500 -13.22 49.64 -5.34
CA ARG A 500 -13.50 48.60 -6.35
C ARG A 500 -13.59 47.22 -5.72
N ASP A 501 -14.40 46.36 -6.31
CA ASP A 501 -14.52 44.98 -5.84
C ASP A 501 -13.23 44.17 -6.06
N ILE A 502 -12.81 43.45 -5.03
CA ILE A 502 -11.73 42.46 -5.09
C ILE A 502 -12.38 41.08 -5.24
N ILE A 503 -12.06 40.39 -6.33
CA ILE A 503 -12.57 39.07 -6.64
C ILE A 503 -11.46 38.03 -6.56
N VAL A 504 -11.81 36.79 -6.18
CA VAL A 504 -10.95 35.63 -6.31
C VAL A 504 -11.22 34.96 -7.65
N LYS A 505 -10.19 34.81 -8.43
CA LYS A 505 -10.21 34.02 -9.67
C LYS A 505 -9.27 32.82 -9.55
N ASP A 506 -9.67 31.70 -10.12
CA ASP A 506 -8.78 30.55 -10.27
C ASP A 506 -7.86 30.76 -11.48
N GLY A 507 -6.58 30.89 -11.21
CA GLY A 507 -5.55 31.07 -12.21
C GLY A 507 -4.65 29.86 -12.37
N ARG A 508 -3.80 29.93 -13.37
CA ARG A 508 -2.83 28.88 -13.75
C ARG A 508 -1.94 28.40 -12.60
N PHE A 509 -1.65 29.27 -11.64
CA PHE A 509 -0.78 29.00 -10.50
C PHE A 509 -1.52 28.86 -9.18
N GLY A 510 -2.84 28.69 -9.22
CA GLY A 510 -3.72 28.68 -8.08
C GLY A 510 -4.60 29.95 -8.01
N PRO A 511 -5.44 30.06 -7.00
CA PRO A 511 -6.32 31.20 -6.84
C PRO A 511 -5.51 32.51 -6.67
N TYR A 512 -5.93 33.55 -7.38
CA TYR A 512 -5.35 34.89 -7.28
C TYR A 512 -6.44 35.94 -7.06
N LEU A 513 -6.04 37.10 -6.56
CA LEU A 513 -6.93 38.24 -6.35
C LEU A 513 -6.84 39.20 -7.55
N GLU A 514 -7.99 39.64 -8.00
CA GLU A 514 -8.11 40.65 -9.07
C GLU A 514 -9.02 41.77 -8.59
N GLU A 515 -8.62 43.02 -8.85
CA GLU A 515 -9.47 44.19 -8.64
C GLU A 515 -10.28 44.45 -9.91
N VAL A 516 -11.61 44.49 -9.77
CA VAL A 516 -12.52 44.72 -10.92
C VAL A 516 -12.41 46.16 -11.38
N ILE A 517 -11.83 46.36 -12.55
CA ILE A 517 -11.83 47.67 -13.20
C ILE A 517 -13.15 47.78 -14.02
N PRO A 518 -14.06 48.72 -13.71
CA PRO A 518 -15.26 48.93 -14.53
C PRO A 518 -14.84 49.21 -15.98
N ALA A 519 -15.51 48.55 -16.93
CA ALA A 519 -15.32 48.88 -18.33
C ALA A 519 -15.60 50.36 -18.56
N GLU A 520 -14.71 51.07 -19.26
CA GLU A 520 -15.01 52.41 -19.71
C GLU A 520 -16.31 52.39 -20.55
N PRO A 521 -17.27 53.29 -20.33
CA PRO A 521 -18.46 53.33 -21.15
C PRO A 521 -18.08 53.52 -22.61
N GLU A 522 -18.59 52.66 -23.48
CA GLU A 522 -18.40 52.83 -24.92
C GLU A 522 -18.76 54.28 -25.31
N PRO A 523 -17.91 54.97 -26.08
CA PRO A 523 -18.22 56.30 -26.52
C PRO A 523 -19.55 56.29 -27.30
N GLU A 524 -20.47 57.16 -26.93
CA GLU A 524 -21.76 57.30 -27.63
C GLU A 524 -21.51 57.42 -29.15
N PRO A 525 -22.24 56.68 -30.00
CA PRO A 525 -22.08 56.78 -31.42
C PRO A 525 -22.30 58.22 -31.86
N ALA A 526 -21.32 58.76 -32.61
CA ALA A 526 -21.44 60.12 -33.14
C ALA A 526 -22.75 60.27 -33.90
N PRO A 527 -23.48 61.42 -33.72
CA PRO A 527 -24.76 61.64 -34.42
C PRO A 527 -24.53 61.57 -35.93
N GLU A 528 -25.35 60.76 -36.62
CA GLU A 528 -25.36 60.66 -38.06
C GLU A 528 -25.48 62.08 -38.70
N PRO A 529 -24.73 62.34 -39.78
CA PRO A 529 -24.84 63.60 -40.46
C PRO A 529 -26.23 63.72 -41.09
N VAL A 530 -26.96 64.76 -40.71
CA VAL A 530 -28.25 65.09 -41.30
C VAL A 530 -28.03 65.47 -42.76
N GLU A 531 -28.44 64.57 -43.66
CA GLU A 531 -28.54 64.88 -45.09
C GLU A 531 -29.75 65.76 -45.35
N GLY A 532 -29.48 66.92 -45.93
CA GLY A 532 -30.45 67.55 -46.79
C GLY A 532 -31.22 68.73 -46.26
N ALA A 533 -30.91 69.86 -46.77
CA ALA A 533 -31.90 70.71 -47.52
C ALA A 533 -31.31 72.04 -47.94
N PRO A 534 -31.95 72.76 -48.87
CA PRO A 534 -31.64 72.65 -50.31
C PRO A 534 -30.73 73.76 -50.77
#